data_ba0c6d211d9fba67f77bcc7b16fe9f83
#
_entry.id   ba0c6d211d9fba67f77bcc7b16fe9f83
#
_cell.length_a   1.000
_cell.length_b   1.000
_cell.length_c   1.000
_cell.angle_alpha   90.00
_cell.angle_beta   90.00
_cell.angle_gamma   90.00
#
_symmetry.space_group_name_H-M   'P 1'
#
loop_
_entity.id
_entity.type
_entity.pdbx_description
1 polymer ?
#
loop_
_entity_poly.entity_id
_entity_poly.type
_entity_poly.pdbx_seq_one_letter_code
_entity_poly.pdbx_strand_id
1 'polypeptide(L)'
;MSYNKFLAKIASDARKPDGLCTIHPSQALDFIAELPVEAFWGVGRATAERMHLLGIRTGADLRERSLEQLTRHFGKAGRVFYDFARGVDERPVIYEWVRKSLGCERTFEENSAEPLVVEAHLREVVEELDGRLQRRQFSGRTLTLRVKFADFSVLSRSASFPEAFSSSELLLQRGLELLRGLDYADRPIRLLGLSLSHPPEELRPGMWVQQWLPFAEDEE
;
A
#
# COMPACT_ATOMS: atom_id res chain seq x y z
N MET A 1 -12.84 -16.25 11.60
CA MET A 1 -13.95 -15.27 11.66
C MET A 1 -13.83 -14.44 12.94
N SER A 2 -14.26 -13.18 12.96
CA SER A 2 -14.37 -12.36 14.17
C SER A 2 -15.28 -11.16 13.92
N TYR A 3 -15.53 -10.35 14.98
CA TYR A 3 -16.46 -9.23 14.98
C TYR A 3 -15.92 -7.93 14.37
N ASN A 4 -14.62 -7.83 14.06
CA ASN A 4 -14.03 -6.69 13.37
C ASN A 4 -12.96 -7.11 12.34
N LYS A 5 -12.54 -6.18 11.47
CA LYS A 5 -11.61 -6.46 10.35
C LYS A 5 -10.22 -6.89 10.83
N PHE A 6 -9.71 -6.25 11.88
CA PHE A 6 -8.38 -6.56 12.43
C PHE A 6 -8.32 -8.01 12.91
N LEU A 7 -9.21 -8.39 13.79
CA LEU A 7 -9.26 -9.76 14.32
C LEU A 7 -9.64 -10.79 13.26
N ALA A 8 -10.53 -10.46 12.33
CA ALA A 8 -10.87 -11.34 11.23
C ALA A 8 -9.66 -11.65 10.33
N LYS A 9 -8.81 -10.63 10.07
CA LYS A 9 -7.57 -10.80 9.29
C LYS A 9 -6.58 -11.72 10.03
N ILE A 10 -6.38 -11.52 11.33
CA ILE A 10 -5.48 -12.35 12.13
C ILE A 10 -6.02 -13.77 12.24
N ALA A 11 -7.31 -13.94 12.50
CA ALA A 11 -7.95 -15.25 12.53
C ALA A 11 -7.78 -16.02 11.21
N SER A 12 -7.83 -15.30 10.07
CA SER A 12 -7.57 -15.88 8.75
C SER A 12 -6.14 -16.38 8.58
N ASP A 13 -5.18 -15.79 9.25
CA ASP A 13 -3.76 -16.16 9.13
C ASP A 13 -3.32 -17.21 10.17
N ALA A 14 -4.01 -17.28 11.31
CA ALA A 14 -3.59 -18.06 12.49
C ALA A 14 -3.50 -19.58 12.27
N ARG A 15 -4.24 -20.13 11.31
CA ARG A 15 -4.27 -21.59 11.05
C ARG A 15 -4.18 -21.92 9.56
N LYS A 16 -3.40 -21.14 8.82
CA LYS A 16 -3.11 -21.48 7.40
C LYS A 16 -2.18 -22.71 7.32
N PRO A 17 -2.29 -23.56 6.23
CA PRO A 17 -3.12 -23.35 5.05
C PRO A 17 -4.59 -23.75 5.20
N ASP A 18 -4.95 -24.75 5.98
CA ASP A 18 -6.29 -25.39 5.90
C ASP A 18 -7.11 -25.29 7.19
N GLY A 19 -6.82 -24.30 8.04
CA GLY A 19 -7.48 -24.16 9.32
C GLY A 19 -8.58 -23.10 9.37
N LEU A 20 -9.64 -23.38 10.11
CA LEU A 20 -10.65 -22.39 10.51
C LEU A 20 -10.33 -21.86 11.91
N CYS A 21 -10.28 -20.55 12.06
CA CYS A 21 -10.11 -19.88 13.34
C CYS A 21 -11.24 -18.85 13.54
N THR A 22 -11.87 -18.92 14.71
CA THR A 22 -12.86 -17.93 15.15
C THR A 22 -12.37 -17.33 16.47
N ILE A 23 -12.36 -16.00 16.54
CA ILE A 23 -12.02 -15.26 17.75
C ILE A 23 -13.31 -14.60 18.26
N HIS A 24 -13.81 -15.12 19.39
CA HIS A 24 -15.02 -14.59 20.03
C HIS A 24 -14.69 -13.27 20.76
N PRO A 25 -15.64 -12.31 20.88
CA PRO A 25 -15.41 -11.05 21.59
C PRO A 25 -14.86 -11.22 23.01
N SER A 26 -15.34 -12.21 23.77
CA SER A 26 -14.86 -12.49 25.14
C SER A 26 -13.41 -12.99 25.21
N GLN A 27 -12.86 -13.52 24.13
CA GLN A 27 -11.49 -14.05 24.04
C GLN A 27 -10.52 -13.08 23.35
N ALA A 28 -11.05 -12.00 22.78
CA ALA A 28 -10.29 -11.13 21.90
C ALA A 28 -9.10 -10.45 22.59
N LEU A 29 -9.29 -9.94 23.80
CA LEU A 29 -8.24 -9.23 24.52
C LEU A 29 -7.11 -10.15 24.99
N ASP A 30 -7.43 -11.37 25.41
CA ASP A 30 -6.43 -12.36 25.79
C ASP A 30 -5.65 -12.84 24.57
N PHE A 31 -6.36 -13.11 23.47
CA PHE A 31 -5.75 -13.47 22.21
C PHE A 31 -4.80 -12.37 21.69
N ILE A 32 -5.23 -11.10 21.74
CA ILE A 32 -4.40 -9.96 21.33
C ILE A 32 -3.19 -9.81 22.25
N ALA A 33 -3.33 -10.05 23.55
CA ALA A 33 -2.24 -9.89 24.53
C ALA A 33 -1.04 -10.78 24.18
N GLU A 34 -1.29 -12.01 23.76
CA GLU A 34 -0.25 -12.98 23.38
C GLU A 34 0.29 -12.79 21.96
N LEU A 35 -0.39 -11.98 21.13
CA LEU A 35 -0.03 -11.82 19.74
C LEU A 35 1.28 -11.05 19.59
N PRO A 36 2.28 -11.58 18.85
CA PRO A 36 3.49 -10.82 18.55
C PRO A 36 3.16 -9.60 17.67
N VAL A 37 3.88 -8.50 17.88
CA VAL A 37 3.59 -7.24 17.17
C VAL A 37 3.71 -7.35 15.65
N GLU A 38 4.53 -8.25 15.14
CA GLU A 38 4.68 -8.54 13.71
C GLU A 38 3.40 -9.08 13.07
N ALA A 39 2.55 -9.71 13.87
CA ALA A 39 1.27 -10.22 13.38
C ALA A 39 0.18 -9.14 13.30
N PHE A 40 0.43 -7.96 13.87
CA PHE A 40 -0.52 -6.85 13.77
C PHE A 40 -0.59 -6.32 12.35
N TRP A 41 -1.80 -6.13 11.86
CA TRP A 41 -2.00 -5.55 10.54
C TRP A 41 -1.38 -4.15 10.44
N GLY A 42 -0.56 -3.94 9.42
CA GLY A 42 0.16 -2.68 9.21
C GLY A 42 1.53 -2.60 9.90
N VAL A 43 1.91 -3.60 10.66
CA VAL A 43 3.25 -3.72 11.22
C VAL A 43 4.14 -4.48 10.24
N GLY A 44 4.95 -3.74 9.47
CA GLY A 44 6.01 -4.29 8.66
C GLY A 44 7.33 -4.38 9.43
N ARG A 45 8.35 -4.98 8.82
CA ARG A 45 9.66 -5.23 9.46
C ARG A 45 10.23 -3.99 10.17
N ALA A 46 10.33 -2.85 9.49
CA ALA A 46 10.88 -1.63 10.09
C ALA A 46 10.06 -1.12 11.28
N THR A 47 8.73 -1.29 11.24
CA THR A 47 7.85 -0.91 12.36
C THR A 47 8.04 -1.85 13.54
N ALA A 48 8.15 -3.17 13.30
CA ALA A 48 8.40 -4.16 14.33
C ALA A 48 9.75 -3.93 15.00
N GLU A 49 10.83 -3.72 14.24
CA GLU A 49 12.16 -3.38 14.75
C GLU A 49 12.10 -2.14 15.68
N ARG A 50 11.37 -1.11 15.26
CA ARG A 50 11.18 0.10 16.08
C ARG A 50 10.37 -0.17 17.34
N MET A 51 9.34 -1.02 17.27
CA MET A 51 8.57 -1.47 18.45
C MET A 51 9.46 -2.22 19.43
N HIS A 52 10.30 -3.14 18.95
CA HIS A 52 11.24 -3.89 19.78
C HIS A 52 12.24 -2.99 20.51
N LEU A 53 12.77 -1.96 19.84
CA LEU A 53 13.65 -0.97 20.48
C LEU A 53 12.96 -0.20 21.62
N LEU A 54 11.63 -0.08 21.57
CA LEU A 54 10.81 0.54 22.63
C LEU A 54 10.33 -0.46 23.69
N GLY A 55 10.79 -1.71 23.62
CA GLY A 55 10.39 -2.78 24.54
C GLY A 55 8.96 -3.27 24.32
N ILE A 56 8.43 -3.10 23.09
CA ILE A 56 7.08 -3.56 22.71
C ILE A 56 7.25 -4.78 21.80
N ARG A 57 6.87 -5.95 22.30
CA ARG A 57 7.01 -7.24 21.61
C ARG A 57 5.67 -7.91 21.34
N THR A 58 4.70 -7.68 22.21
CA THR A 58 3.38 -8.31 22.18
C THR A 58 2.25 -7.30 22.21
N GLY A 59 1.02 -7.76 21.97
CA GLY A 59 -0.16 -6.94 22.13
C GLY A 59 -0.37 -6.47 23.57
N ALA A 60 0.07 -7.25 24.59
CA ALA A 60 0.06 -6.82 25.98
C ALA A 60 0.95 -5.60 26.18
N ASP A 61 2.21 -5.66 25.73
CA ASP A 61 3.13 -4.53 25.83
C ASP A 61 2.60 -3.29 25.10
N LEU A 62 1.98 -3.50 23.93
CA LEU A 62 1.39 -2.42 23.14
C LEU A 62 0.19 -1.78 23.86
N ARG A 63 -0.62 -2.58 24.57
CA ARG A 63 -1.77 -2.11 25.34
C ARG A 63 -1.38 -1.27 26.56
N GLU A 64 -0.22 -1.52 27.16
CA GLU A 64 0.32 -0.73 28.26
C GLU A 64 0.75 0.69 27.84
N ARG A 65 0.98 0.94 26.55
CA ARG A 65 1.40 2.25 26.06
C ARG A 65 0.23 3.21 25.94
N SER A 66 0.50 4.47 26.29
CA SER A 66 -0.49 5.54 26.09
C SER A 66 -0.65 5.88 24.61
N LEU A 67 -1.81 6.45 24.25
CA LEU A 67 -2.06 6.96 22.90
C LEU A 67 -1.01 8.00 22.49
N GLU A 68 -0.61 8.88 23.43
CA GLU A 68 0.40 9.91 23.19
C GLU A 68 1.77 9.30 22.85
N GLN A 69 2.21 8.29 23.62
CA GLN A 69 3.46 7.58 23.37
C GLN A 69 3.46 6.93 21.98
N LEU A 70 2.40 6.21 21.63
CA LEU A 70 2.31 5.53 20.33
C LEU A 70 2.22 6.53 19.16
N THR A 71 1.47 7.61 19.30
CA THR A 71 1.38 8.63 18.24
C THR A 71 2.69 9.42 18.07
N ARG A 72 3.44 9.65 19.14
CA ARG A 72 4.77 10.28 19.07
C ARG A 72 5.75 9.43 18.26
N HIS A 73 5.73 8.11 18.42
CA HIS A 73 6.67 7.22 17.75
C HIS A 73 6.21 6.76 16.36
N PHE A 74 4.90 6.59 16.14
CA PHE A 74 4.35 5.96 14.93
C PHE A 74 3.37 6.87 14.17
N GLY A 75 3.19 8.12 14.59
CA GLY A 75 2.28 9.05 13.95
C GLY A 75 0.84 8.54 13.89
N LYS A 76 0.19 8.67 12.73
CA LYS A 76 -1.18 8.19 12.53
C LYS A 76 -1.34 6.68 12.78
N ALA A 77 -0.32 5.87 12.48
CA ALA A 77 -0.35 4.44 12.72
C ALA A 77 -0.38 4.12 14.23
N GLY A 78 0.21 4.97 15.08
CA GLY A 78 0.18 4.81 16.52
C GLY A 78 -1.23 4.79 17.10
N ARG A 79 -2.16 5.59 16.56
CA ARG A 79 -3.58 5.54 16.90
C ARG A 79 -4.19 4.19 16.56
N VAL A 80 -3.91 3.70 15.35
CA VAL A 80 -4.42 2.40 14.90
C VAL A 80 -3.91 1.27 15.79
N PHE A 81 -2.63 1.28 16.14
CA PHE A 81 -2.05 0.27 17.02
C PHE A 81 -2.63 0.33 18.45
N TYR A 82 -2.89 1.53 18.95
CA TYR A 82 -3.55 1.73 20.24
C TYR A 82 -4.93 1.10 20.27
N ASP A 83 -5.73 1.34 19.23
CA ASP A 83 -7.10 0.81 19.11
C ASP A 83 -7.07 -0.72 18.93
N PHE A 84 -6.19 -1.24 18.07
CA PHE A 84 -6.03 -2.68 17.83
C PHE A 84 -5.63 -3.46 19.09
N ALA A 85 -4.69 -2.94 19.89
CA ALA A 85 -4.30 -3.58 21.15
C ALA A 85 -5.45 -3.68 22.17
N ARG A 86 -6.51 -2.92 21.96
CA ARG A 86 -7.75 -2.91 22.75
C ARG A 86 -8.92 -3.62 22.09
N GLY A 87 -8.66 -4.31 20.98
CA GLY A 87 -9.67 -5.04 20.22
C GLY A 87 -10.63 -4.14 19.43
N VAL A 88 -10.31 -2.87 19.27
CA VAL A 88 -11.14 -1.90 18.58
C VAL A 88 -10.70 -1.72 17.13
N ASP A 89 -11.62 -1.90 16.20
CA ASP A 89 -11.44 -1.57 14.78
C ASP A 89 -12.80 -1.20 14.18
N GLU A 90 -13.07 0.09 14.13
CA GLU A 90 -14.34 0.65 13.63
C GLU A 90 -14.33 0.89 12.12
N ARG A 91 -13.26 0.49 11.41
CA ARG A 91 -13.18 0.70 9.95
C ARG A 91 -14.24 -0.11 9.24
N PRO A 92 -15.07 0.52 8.39
CA PRO A 92 -16.09 -0.21 7.62
C PRO A 92 -15.45 -1.20 6.64
N VAL A 93 -16.20 -2.23 6.27
CA VAL A 93 -15.86 -3.10 5.15
C VAL A 93 -16.16 -2.33 3.86
N ILE A 94 -15.09 -1.95 3.15
CA ILE A 94 -15.22 -1.27 1.86
C ILE A 94 -15.04 -2.33 0.78
N TYR A 95 -16.07 -2.60 0.01
CA TYR A 95 -16.08 -3.58 -1.09
C TYR A 95 -15.77 -2.92 -2.44
N GLU A 96 -16.02 -1.63 -2.60
CA GLU A 96 -15.65 -0.86 -3.78
C GLU A 96 -14.33 -0.13 -3.58
N TRP A 97 -13.39 -0.43 -4.45
CA TRP A 97 -12.08 0.22 -4.44
C TRP A 97 -11.94 1.18 -5.60
N VAL A 98 -11.87 2.47 -5.31
CA VAL A 98 -11.45 3.47 -6.29
C VAL A 98 -9.94 3.39 -6.42
N ARG A 99 -9.50 3.04 -7.61
CA ARG A 99 -8.06 2.99 -7.90
C ARG A 99 -7.45 4.40 -7.86
N LYS A 100 -6.46 4.59 -7.01
CA LYS A 100 -5.76 5.88 -6.85
C LYS A 100 -4.52 6.00 -7.73
N SER A 101 -3.97 4.89 -8.18
CA SER A 101 -2.81 4.82 -9.07
C SER A 101 -2.83 3.54 -9.88
N LEU A 102 -2.20 3.59 -11.04
CA LEU A 102 -1.96 2.45 -11.91
C LEU A 102 -0.54 2.54 -12.44
N GLY A 103 0.20 1.43 -12.37
CA GLY A 103 1.58 1.38 -12.84
C GLY A 103 2.00 0.00 -13.27
N CYS A 104 3.19 -0.07 -13.84
CA CYS A 104 3.92 -1.30 -14.12
C CYS A 104 5.41 -1.09 -13.86
N GLU A 105 6.09 -2.18 -13.61
CA GLU A 105 7.53 -2.22 -13.40
C GLU A 105 8.11 -3.40 -14.18
N ARG A 106 9.28 -3.20 -14.79
CA ARG A 106 9.99 -4.25 -15.52
C ARG A 106 11.41 -4.36 -15.03
N THR A 107 11.81 -5.57 -14.68
CA THR A 107 13.20 -5.90 -14.35
C THR A 107 13.94 -6.21 -15.64
N PHE A 108 15.13 -5.66 -15.83
CA PHE A 108 15.99 -5.94 -16.97
C PHE A 108 16.58 -7.36 -16.85
N GLU A 109 16.81 -8.01 -17.98
CA GLU A 109 17.54 -9.28 -18.01
C GLU A 109 18.98 -9.05 -17.55
N GLU A 110 19.63 -8.01 -18.07
CA GLU A 110 20.95 -7.54 -17.66
C GLU A 110 20.88 -6.09 -17.18
N ASN A 111 21.55 -5.79 -16.06
CA ASN A 111 21.59 -4.44 -15.53
C ASN A 111 22.37 -3.54 -16.52
N SER A 112 21.89 -2.34 -16.80
CA SER A 112 22.51 -1.44 -17.76
C SER A 112 22.55 0.01 -17.27
N ALA A 113 23.64 0.70 -17.57
CA ALA A 113 23.77 2.16 -17.45
C ALA A 113 23.81 2.84 -18.83
N GLU A 114 23.72 2.06 -19.92
CA GLU A 114 23.76 2.60 -21.28
C GLU A 114 22.44 3.32 -21.62
N PRO A 115 22.49 4.63 -21.95
CA PRO A 115 21.28 5.42 -22.14
C PRO A 115 20.32 4.84 -23.17
N LEU A 116 20.84 4.34 -24.31
CA LEU A 116 19.99 3.78 -25.37
C LEU A 116 19.26 2.51 -24.93
N VAL A 117 19.92 1.65 -24.16
CA VAL A 117 19.31 0.43 -23.60
C VAL A 117 18.25 0.79 -22.57
N VAL A 118 18.56 1.73 -21.68
CA VAL A 118 17.63 2.19 -20.62
C VAL A 118 16.41 2.89 -21.24
N GLU A 119 16.59 3.74 -22.25
CA GLU A 119 15.48 4.38 -22.98
C GLU A 119 14.62 3.35 -23.74
N ALA A 120 15.23 2.29 -24.31
CA ALA A 120 14.47 1.22 -24.95
C ALA A 120 13.56 0.49 -23.92
N HIS A 121 14.09 0.14 -22.77
CA HIS A 121 13.28 -0.45 -21.69
C HIS A 121 12.19 0.50 -21.18
N LEU A 122 12.44 1.80 -21.13
CA LEU A 122 11.41 2.76 -20.77
C LEU A 122 10.25 2.76 -21.77
N ARG A 123 10.53 2.60 -23.08
CA ARG A 123 9.49 2.48 -24.14
C ARG A 123 8.60 1.25 -23.90
N GLU A 124 9.22 0.10 -23.60
CA GLU A 124 8.47 -1.12 -23.29
C GLU A 124 7.57 -0.95 -22.05
N VAL A 125 8.07 -0.25 -21.00
CA VAL A 125 7.28 0.07 -19.82
C VAL A 125 6.13 1.01 -20.15
N VAL A 126 6.33 2.00 -21.03
CA VAL A 126 5.26 2.91 -21.47
C VAL A 126 4.18 2.16 -22.24
N GLU A 127 4.55 1.29 -23.18
CA GLU A 127 3.59 0.49 -23.97
C GLU A 127 2.76 -0.41 -23.04
N GLU A 128 3.40 -1.06 -22.08
CA GLU A 128 2.69 -1.89 -21.12
C GLU A 128 1.75 -1.06 -20.22
N LEU A 129 2.22 0.11 -19.76
CA LEU A 129 1.41 1.02 -18.94
C LEU A 129 0.20 1.52 -19.71
N ASP A 130 0.39 1.99 -20.97
CA ASP A 130 -0.69 2.47 -21.81
C ASP A 130 -1.77 1.41 -22.00
N GLY A 131 -1.38 0.19 -22.35
CA GLY A 131 -2.31 -0.92 -22.46
C GLY A 131 -3.07 -1.24 -21.16
N ARG A 132 -2.44 -1.04 -19.98
CA ARG A 132 -3.11 -1.18 -18.69
C ARG A 132 -4.09 -0.04 -18.42
N LEU A 133 -3.71 1.20 -18.76
CA LEU A 133 -4.54 2.40 -18.61
C LEU A 133 -5.82 2.28 -19.41
N GLN A 134 -5.71 1.88 -20.69
CA GLN A 134 -6.84 1.67 -21.58
C GLN A 134 -7.79 0.58 -21.06
N ARG A 135 -7.26 -0.61 -20.73
CA ARG A 135 -8.08 -1.73 -20.20
C ARG A 135 -8.79 -1.40 -18.89
N ARG A 136 -8.23 -0.51 -18.08
CA ARG A 136 -8.77 -0.12 -16.75
C ARG A 136 -9.52 1.19 -16.79
N GLN A 137 -9.58 1.87 -17.95
CA GLN A 137 -10.17 3.20 -18.11
C GLN A 137 -9.66 4.17 -17.04
N PHE A 138 -8.33 4.10 -16.78
CA PHE A 138 -7.70 4.92 -15.76
C PHE A 138 -6.88 6.03 -16.39
N SER A 139 -7.04 7.24 -15.90
CA SER A 139 -6.20 8.38 -16.22
C SER A 139 -5.66 9.04 -14.94
N GLY A 140 -4.58 9.79 -15.03
CA GLY A 140 -3.98 10.46 -13.90
C GLY A 140 -3.14 11.64 -14.31
N ARG A 141 -2.85 12.54 -13.38
CA ARG A 141 -2.09 13.78 -13.63
C ARG A 141 -0.66 13.75 -13.10
N THR A 142 -0.34 12.77 -12.28
CA THR A 142 1.01 12.66 -11.68
C THR A 142 1.69 11.42 -12.24
N LEU A 143 2.77 11.63 -13.01
CA LEU A 143 3.63 10.56 -13.48
C LEU A 143 4.78 10.36 -12.49
N THR A 144 5.00 9.13 -12.10
CA THR A 144 6.13 8.73 -11.23
C THR A 144 6.99 7.72 -11.98
N LEU A 145 8.25 8.05 -12.15
CA LEU A 145 9.31 7.15 -12.57
C LEU A 145 9.93 6.53 -11.31
N ARG A 146 10.03 5.20 -11.29
CA ARG A 146 10.75 4.44 -10.28
C ARG A 146 11.91 3.71 -10.93
N VAL A 147 13.08 3.87 -10.32
CA VAL A 147 14.32 3.22 -10.75
C VAL A 147 14.86 2.40 -9.60
N LYS A 148 15.19 1.15 -9.87
CA LYS A 148 15.94 0.31 -8.95
C LYS A 148 17.29 -0.02 -9.58
N PHE A 149 18.35 0.26 -8.85
CA PHE A 149 19.71 0.02 -9.31
C PHE A 149 20.20 -1.41 -9.03
N ALA A 150 21.36 -1.77 -9.58
CA ALA A 150 21.99 -3.07 -9.37
C ALA A 150 22.30 -3.37 -7.90
N ASP A 151 22.59 -2.34 -7.09
CA ASP A 151 22.79 -2.41 -5.65
C ASP A 151 21.49 -2.52 -4.83
N PHE A 152 20.36 -2.69 -5.51
CA PHE A 152 18.99 -2.75 -4.95
C PHE A 152 18.49 -1.44 -4.32
N SER A 153 19.26 -0.36 -4.33
CA SER A 153 18.77 0.96 -3.96
C SER A 153 17.66 1.42 -4.92
N VAL A 154 16.72 2.21 -4.40
CA VAL A 154 15.56 2.67 -5.15
C VAL A 154 15.52 4.18 -5.15
N LEU A 155 15.27 4.75 -6.32
CA LEU A 155 15.01 6.17 -6.53
C LEU A 155 13.64 6.33 -7.21
N SER A 156 12.87 7.33 -6.78
CA SER A 156 11.63 7.71 -7.46
C SER A 156 11.64 9.21 -7.76
N ARG A 157 11.13 9.57 -8.93
CA ARG A 157 10.91 10.96 -9.36
C ARG A 157 9.48 11.10 -9.85
N SER A 158 8.79 12.15 -9.42
CA SER A 158 7.41 12.42 -9.79
C SER A 158 7.27 13.82 -10.34
N ALA A 159 6.41 13.97 -11.35
CA ALA A 159 5.96 15.26 -11.84
C ALA A 159 4.45 15.25 -12.00
N SER A 160 3.81 16.36 -11.59
CA SER A 160 2.36 16.55 -11.73
C SER A 160 2.10 17.56 -12.83
N PHE A 161 1.07 17.31 -13.63
CA PHE A 161 0.68 18.10 -14.80
C PHE A 161 -0.75 18.62 -14.61
N PRO A 162 -1.10 19.77 -15.25
CA PRO A 162 -2.46 20.32 -15.15
C PRO A 162 -3.52 19.36 -15.70
N GLU A 163 -3.20 18.68 -16.80
CA GLU A 163 -4.10 17.76 -17.49
C GLU A 163 -3.71 16.31 -17.25
N ALA A 164 -4.70 15.42 -17.36
CA ALA A 164 -4.46 13.99 -17.32
C ALA A 164 -3.77 13.52 -18.60
N PHE A 165 -2.95 12.49 -18.47
CA PHE A 165 -2.28 11.89 -19.62
C PHE A 165 -3.29 11.23 -20.55
N SER A 166 -3.21 11.58 -21.84
CA SER A 166 -4.15 11.16 -22.89
C SER A 166 -3.52 10.28 -23.98
N SER A 167 -2.19 10.19 -24.05
CA SER A 167 -1.50 9.37 -25.05
C SER A 167 -0.21 8.74 -24.53
N SER A 168 0.20 7.66 -25.20
CA SER A 168 1.46 6.96 -24.95
C SER A 168 2.67 7.82 -25.30
N GLU A 169 2.57 8.65 -26.33
CA GLU A 169 3.64 9.56 -26.77
C GLU A 169 3.96 10.57 -25.67
N LEU A 170 2.93 11.14 -25.04
CA LEU A 170 3.11 12.09 -23.94
C LEU A 170 3.69 11.39 -22.70
N LEU A 171 3.25 10.16 -22.42
CA LEU A 171 3.83 9.34 -21.33
C LEU A 171 5.31 9.08 -21.57
N LEU A 172 5.69 8.73 -22.80
CA LEU A 172 7.07 8.49 -23.17
C LEU A 172 7.91 9.75 -23.06
N GLN A 173 7.43 10.87 -23.63
CA GLN A 173 8.15 12.15 -23.57
C GLN A 173 8.44 12.54 -22.12
N ARG A 174 7.42 12.53 -21.25
CA ARG A 174 7.57 12.91 -19.84
C ARG A 174 8.36 11.88 -19.03
N GLY A 175 8.24 10.61 -19.36
CA GLY A 175 9.07 9.54 -18.78
C GLY A 175 10.55 9.73 -19.09
N LEU A 176 10.89 10.09 -20.33
CA LEU A 176 12.25 10.40 -20.75
C LEU A 176 12.78 11.67 -20.06
N GLU A 177 11.96 12.72 -19.91
CA GLU A 177 12.35 13.92 -19.16
C GLU A 177 12.72 13.59 -17.69
N LEU A 178 11.92 12.76 -17.02
CA LEU A 178 12.20 12.30 -15.67
C LEU A 178 13.48 11.44 -15.61
N LEU A 179 13.68 10.56 -16.58
CA LEU A 179 14.84 9.68 -16.65
C LEU A 179 16.15 10.47 -16.89
N ARG A 180 16.14 11.41 -17.82
CA ARG A 180 17.29 12.27 -18.17
C ARG A 180 17.67 13.23 -17.02
N GLY A 181 16.75 13.51 -16.11
CA GLY A 181 17.01 14.25 -14.88
C GLY A 181 17.72 13.42 -13.79
N LEU A 182 18.05 12.15 -14.06
CA LEU A 182 18.75 11.27 -13.12
C LEU A 182 20.21 11.11 -13.56
N ASP A 183 21.12 11.13 -12.58
CA ASP A 183 22.49 10.69 -12.78
C ASP A 183 22.59 9.20 -12.46
N TYR A 184 22.82 8.38 -13.46
CA TYR A 184 22.98 6.92 -13.35
C TYR A 184 24.18 6.36 -14.14
N ALA A 185 25.07 7.24 -14.61
CA ALA A 185 26.21 6.83 -15.44
C ALA A 185 27.05 5.71 -14.80
N ASP A 186 27.31 5.82 -13.50
CA ASP A 186 28.09 4.85 -12.72
C ASP A 186 27.21 3.85 -11.92
N ARG A 187 25.90 3.82 -12.19
CA ARG A 187 24.92 3.04 -11.43
C ARG A 187 24.00 2.26 -12.35
N PRO A 188 24.37 1.03 -12.75
CA PRO A 188 23.53 0.24 -13.63
C PRO A 188 22.11 0.06 -13.08
N ILE A 189 21.13 0.29 -13.94
CA ILE A 189 19.71 0.13 -13.62
C ILE A 189 19.33 -1.33 -13.77
N ARG A 190 18.64 -1.85 -12.77
CA ARG A 190 18.08 -3.19 -12.73
C ARG A 190 16.59 -3.24 -13.10
N LEU A 191 15.84 -2.18 -12.76
CA LEU A 191 14.39 -2.13 -12.96
C LEU A 191 13.96 -0.70 -13.23
N LEU A 192 13.08 -0.56 -14.19
CA LEU A 192 12.30 0.67 -14.42
C LEU A 192 10.82 0.42 -14.20
N GLY A 193 10.15 1.41 -13.63
CA GLY A 193 8.71 1.44 -13.49
C GLY A 193 8.14 2.82 -13.74
N LEU A 194 6.94 2.85 -14.29
CA LEU A 194 6.13 4.05 -14.41
C LEU A 194 4.77 3.84 -13.75
N SER A 195 4.27 4.88 -13.11
CA SER A 195 2.91 4.88 -12.59
C SER A 195 2.25 6.24 -12.74
N LEU A 196 0.94 6.22 -13.00
CA LEU A 196 0.08 7.39 -12.93
C LEU A 196 -0.73 7.39 -11.65
N SER A 197 -0.91 8.56 -11.05
CA SER A 197 -1.74 8.78 -9.89
C SER A 197 -2.52 10.10 -10.01
N HIS A 198 -3.32 10.41 -8.99
CA HIS A 198 -4.22 11.58 -8.96
C HIS A 198 -5.15 11.62 -10.17
N PRO A 199 -6.12 10.67 -10.27
CA PRO A 199 -7.13 10.72 -11.29
C PRO A 199 -7.96 12.02 -11.16
N PRO A 200 -8.54 12.54 -12.26
CA PRO A 200 -9.49 13.64 -12.23
C PRO A 200 -10.60 13.40 -11.22
N GLU A 201 -11.10 14.47 -10.58
CA GLU A 201 -12.14 14.33 -9.53
C GLU A 201 -13.44 13.72 -10.07
N GLU A 202 -13.74 13.99 -11.32
CA GLU A 202 -14.93 13.46 -12.02
C GLU A 202 -14.94 11.92 -12.12
N LEU A 203 -13.78 11.27 -12.04
CA LEU A 203 -13.65 9.81 -12.04
C LEU A 203 -13.70 9.19 -10.62
N ARG A 204 -13.94 10.00 -9.60
CA ARG A 204 -14.15 9.48 -8.26
C ARG A 204 -15.64 9.11 -8.12
N PRO A 205 -15.98 7.82 -7.95
CA PRO A 205 -17.34 7.44 -7.66
C PRO A 205 -17.86 8.24 -6.47
N GLY A 206 -19.09 8.70 -6.54
CA GLY A 206 -19.74 9.39 -5.44
C GLY A 206 -19.68 8.53 -4.17
N MET A 207 -19.50 9.18 -3.03
CA MET A 207 -19.54 8.53 -1.73
C MET A 207 -20.93 7.93 -1.53
N TRP A 208 -21.05 6.61 -1.71
CA TRP A 208 -22.28 5.89 -1.39
C TRP A 208 -22.42 5.85 0.14
N VAL A 209 -23.55 6.34 0.63
CA VAL A 209 -23.90 6.20 2.04
C VAL A 209 -24.34 4.76 2.23
N GLN A 210 -23.65 4.02 3.10
CA GLN A 210 -24.02 2.68 3.48
C GLN A 210 -25.40 2.73 4.16
N GLN A 211 -26.43 2.19 3.52
CA GLN A 211 -27.72 1.96 4.18
C GLN A 211 -27.58 0.75 5.10
N TRP A 212 -27.85 0.94 6.37
CA TRP A 212 -27.99 -0.15 7.31
C TRP A 212 -29.24 -0.93 6.95
N LEU A 213 -29.11 -2.21 6.68
CA LEU A 213 -30.25 -3.11 6.66
C LEU A 213 -30.70 -3.30 8.12
N PRO A 214 -31.92 -2.94 8.49
CA PRO A 214 -32.42 -3.27 9.81
C PRO A 214 -32.54 -4.79 9.89
N PHE A 215 -31.71 -5.42 10.71
CA PHE A 215 -32.01 -6.79 11.13
C PHE A 215 -33.30 -6.71 11.96
N ALA A 216 -34.29 -7.47 11.58
CA ALA A 216 -35.48 -7.64 12.41
C ALA A 216 -35.00 -8.15 13.78
N GLU A 217 -35.32 -7.42 14.85
CA GLU A 217 -35.24 -7.95 16.18
C GLU A 217 -36.21 -9.11 16.24
N ASP A 218 -35.72 -10.32 16.51
CA ASP A 218 -36.56 -11.47 16.80
C ASP A 218 -37.40 -11.11 18.04
N GLU A 219 -38.69 -10.82 17.83
CA GLU A 219 -39.67 -10.73 18.92
C GLU A 219 -39.77 -12.13 19.57
N GLU A 220 -39.45 -12.24 20.85
CA GLU A 220 -39.87 -13.34 21.70
C GLU A 220 -41.37 -13.26 22.01
#